data_6f93d610749d3974f3a0c8fcec25f41a
#
_entry.id   6f93d610749d3974f3a0c8fcec25f41a
#
_cell.length_a   1.000
_cell.length_b   1.000
_cell.length_c   1.000
_cell.angle_alpha   90.00
_cell.angle_beta   90.00
_cell.angle_gamma   90.00
#
_symmetry.space_group_name_H-M   'P 1'
#
loop_
_entity.id
_entity.type
_entity.pdbx_description
1 polymer ?
#
loop_
_entity_poly.entity_id
_entity_poly.type
_entity_poly.pdbx_seq_one_letter_code
_entity_poly.pdbx_strand_id
1 'polypeptide(L)'
;MSRGGNSGPLKCGKGTTYEGGMREPAIAFWPGTIVPGVTHEMASTLDILPTIASLAGAKLPQVMLDGVDMTDILVNRGKSKREAMMFYPTDPSEKYGLFALRLGKYKAHFYTRGATHSGTTPDQDCSVFAVLKAHDPPLIFDLEADPSEHYPLPLMGRPDLQAVLERIMKAKVQFEASMPFGESQISKGSDTNLEPCCNPQCSPKPSCCTC
;
A
#
# COMPACT_ATOMS: atom_id res chain seq x y z
N MET A 1 -3.25 11.72 20.44
CA MET A 1 -4.06 10.98 19.45
C MET A 1 -3.47 11.23 18.09
N SER A 2 -3.16 10.18 17.35
CA SER A 2 -2.72 10.34 15.96
C SER A 2 -3.87 10.96 15.15
N ARG A 3 -3.58 11.93 14.30
CA ARG A 3 -4.60 12.56 13.44
C ARG A 3 -5.20 11.63 12.39
N GLY A 4 -4.85 10.35 12.40
CA GLY A 4 -5.28 9.33 11.45
C GLY A 4 -6.02 8.14 12.08
N GLY A 5 -6.35 8.20 13.37
CA GLY A 5 -6.95 7.07 14.07
C GLY A 5 -5.94 6.29 14.92
N ASN A 6 -6.35 5.12 15.38
CA ASN A 6 -5.53 4.23 16.22
C ASN A 6 -5.26 2.93 15.46
N SER A 7 -4.00 2.65 15.18
CA SER A 7 -3.57 1.41 14.50
C SER A 7 -3.54 0.17 15.43
N GLY A 8 -4.01 0.31 16.67
CA GLY A 8 -4.00 -0.79 17.64
C GLY A 8 -2.57 -1.26 17.96
N PRO A 9 -2.30 -2.57 17.89
CA PRO A 9 -0.98 -3.11 18.17
C PRO A 9 0.03 -2.94 17.03
N LEU A 10 -0.40 -2.45 15.87
CA LEU A 10 0.47 -2.31 14.70
C LEU A 10 1.44 -1.14 14.88
N LYS A 11 2.69 -1.34 14.46
CA LYS A 11 3.75 -0.34 14.60
C LYS A 11 3.45 0.91 13.81
N CYS A 12 3.67 2.05 14.44
CA CYS A 12 3.54 3.38 13.86
C CYS A 12 2.10 3.72 13.41
N GLY A 13 1.96 4.57 12.39
CA GLY A 13 0.69 5.04 11.85
C GLY A 13 0.88 5.72 10.50
N LYS A 14 -0.16 6.40 10.07
CA LYS A 14 -0.23 7.08 8.77
C LYS A 14 1.03 7.88 8.45
N GLY A 15 1.54 7.68 7.25
CA GLY A 15 2.74 8.33 6.72
C GLY A 15 4.01 7.50 6.85
N THR A 16 3.96 6.34 7.53
CA THR A 16 5.06 5.37 7.58
C THR A 16 4.75 4.15 6.71
N THR A 17 5.77 3.37 6.38
CA THR A 17 5.61 2.10 5.64
C THR A 17 5.43 0.89 6.55
N TYR A 18 5.39 1.08 7.86
CA TYR A 18 5.04 0.03 8.82
C TYR A 18 3.55 -0.36 8.72
N GLU A 19 3.20 -1.53 9.24
CA GLU A 19 1.82 -2.04 9.16
C GLU A 19 0.78 -1.06 9.74
N GLY A 20 1.10 -0.33 10.81
CA GLY A 20 0.20 0.69 11.35
C GLY A 20 -0.05 1.88 10.43
N GLY A 21 0.81 2.08 9.41
CA GLY A 21 0.65 3.12 8.40
C GLY A 21 0.02 2.64 7.09
N MET A 22 0.04 1.32 6.86
CA MET A 22 -0.34 0.74 5.57
C MET A 22 -1.50 -0.25 5.65
N ARG A 23 -1.65 -0.97 6.76
CA ARG A 23 -2.69 -1.96 6.92
C ARG A 23 -4.01 -1.33 7.36
N GLU A 24 -5.07 -1.59 6.59
CA GLU A 24 -6.41 -1.11 6.87
C GLU A 24 -7.38 -2.28 7.04
N PRO A 25 -8.37 -2.19 7.95
CA PRO A 25 -9.47 -3.13 8.00
C PRO A 25 -10.36 -2.94 6.78
N ALA A 26 -10.85 -4.05 6.22
CA ALA A 26 -11.78 -4.02 5.09
C ALA A 26 -13.00 -4.91 5.37
N ILE A 27 -14.17 -4.46 4.91
CA ILE A 27 -15.42 -5.22 4.98
C ILE A 27 -16.02 -5.25 3.58
N ALA A 28 -16.32 -6.47 3.09
CA ALA A 28 -17.10 -6.67 1.88
C ALA A 28 -18.45 -7.30 2.28
N PHE A 29 -19.53 -6.66 1.82
CA PHE A 29 -20.90 -7.11 2.14
C PHE A 29 -21.72 -7.23 0.86
N TRP A 30 -22.12 -8.46 0.55
CA TRP A 30 -23.00 -8.77 -0.59
C TRP A 30 -23.84 -10.00 -0.26
N PRO A 31 -25.04 -9.79 0.31
CA PRO A 31 -25.92 -10.88 0.71
C PRO A 31 -26.25 -11.81 -0.45
N GLY A 32 -26.20 -13.11 -0.18
CA GLY A 32 -26.45 -14.14 -1.19
C GLY A 32 -25.27 -14.47 -2.12
N THR A 33 -24.22 -13.65 -2.12
CA THR A 33 -23.02 -13.86 -2.97
C THR A 33 -21.77 -14.07 -2.12
N ILE A 34 -21.52 -13.20 -1.15
CA ILE A 34 -20.37 -13.35 -0.25
C ILE A 34 -20.79 -14.13 0.99
N VAL A 35 -20.16 -15.29 1.20
CA VAL A 35 -20.38 -16.10 2.39
C VAL A 35 -19.70 -15.44 3.60
N PRO A 36 -20.41 -15.26 4.76
CA PRO A 36 -19.81 -14.68 5.94
C PRO A 36 -18.53 -15.39 6.39
N GLY A 37 -17.50 -14.64 6.71
CA GLY A 37 -16.20 -15.17 7.14
C GLY A 37 -15.14 -14.10 7.24
N VAL A 38 -13.92 -14.53 7.59
CA VAL A 38 -12.72 -13.68 7.64
C VAL A 38 -11.67 -14.31 6.74
N THR A 39 -10.93 -13.49 6.03
CA THR A 39 -9.76 -13.90 5.27
C THR A 39 -8.54 -13.08 5.68
N HIS A 40 -7.36 -13.69 5.56
CA HIS A 40 -6.06 -13.05 5.78
C HIS A 40 -5.24 -12.95 4.49
N GLU A 41 -5.89 -13.22 3.36
CA GLU A 41 -5.28 -13.09 2.04
C GLU A 41 -4.90 -11.63 1.76
N MET A 42 -3.77 -11.43 1.09
CA MET A 42 -3.28 -10.09 0.77
C MET A 42 -4.16 -9.44 -0.32
N ALA A 43 -4.69 -8.27 -0.02
CA ALA A 43 -5.46 -7.45 -0.93
C ALA A 43 -5.07 -5.98 -0.78
N SER A 44 -5.43 -5.17 -1.74
CA SER A 44 -5.14 -3.73 -1.78
C SER A 44 -6.36 -2.95 -2.24
N THR A 45 -6.43 -1.67 -1.88
CA THR A 45 -7.39 -0.73 -2.47
C THR A 45 -7.23 -0.60 -3.98
N LEU A 46 -6.04 -0.86 -4.52
CA LEU A 46 -5.79 -0.93 -5.96
C LEU A 46 -6.61 -2.01 -6.65
N ASP A 47 -6.98 -3.07 -5.93
CA ASP A 47 -7.69 -4.24 -6.44
C ASP A 47 -9.19 -4.00 -6.61
N ILE A 48 -9.73 -2.89 -6.06
CA ILE A 48 -11.16 -2.59 -6.09
C ILE A 48 -11.65 -2.40 -7.53
N LEU A 49 -10.97 -1.60 -8.34
CA LEU A 49 -11.39 -1.33 -9.73
C LEU A 49 -11.44 -2.60 -10.58
N PRO A 50 -10.38 -3.41 -10.69
CA PRO A 50 -10.43 -4.64 -11.49
C PRO A 50 -11.44 -5.65 -10.96
N THR A 51 -11.66 -5.71 -9.65
CA THR A 51 -12.66 -6.59 -9.05
C THR A 51 -14.09 -6.18 -9.39
N ILE A 52 -14.41 -4.88 -9.27
CA ILE A 52 -15.74 -4.38 -9.64
C ILE A 52 -15.98 -4.59 -11.14
N ALA A 53 -14.99 -4.32 -11.99
CA ALA A 53 -15.11 -4.56 -13.42
C ALA A 53 -15.38 -6.04 -13.73
N SER A 54 -14.65 -6.95 -13.08
CA SER A 54 -14.85 -8.40 -13.22
C SER A 54 -16.26 -8.82 -12.84
N LEU A 55 -16.73 -8.39 -11.66
CA LEU A 55 -18.06 -8.72 -11.14
C LEU A 55 -19.20 -8.13 -11.98
N ALA A 56 -18.98 -6.96 -12.58
CA ALA A 56 -19.97 -6.30 -13.44
C ALA A 56 -19.90 -6.74 -14.91
N GLY A 57 -18.95 -7.59 -15.30
CA GLY A 57 -18.69 -7.94 -16.70
C GLY A 57 -18.24 -6.74 -17.55
N ALA A 58 -17.66 -5.71 -16.91
CA ALA A 58 -17.20 -4.49 -17.56
C ALA A 58 -15.78 -4.65 -18.12
N LYS A 59 -15.47 -3.89 -19.16
CA LYS A 59 -14.11 -3.84 -19.69
C LYS A 59 -13.26 -2.86 -18.88
N LEU A 60 -12.06 -3.28 -18.53
CA LEU A 60 -11.06 -2.40 -17.94
C LEU A 60 -10.50 -1.41 -18.97
N PRO A 61 -10.05 -0.22 -18.55
CA PRO A 61 -9.34 0.70 -19.42
C PRO A 61 -8.05 0.03 -19.95
N GLN A 62 -7.65 0.39 -21.18
CA GLN A 62 -6.42 -0.12 -21.80
C GLN A 62 -5.18 0.64 -21.29
N VAL A 63 -4.97 0.56 -19.98
CA VAL A 63 -3.81 1.13 -19.29
C VAL A 63 -3.23 0.08 -18.35
N MET A 64 -1.97 0.22 -18.00
CA MET A 64 -1.35 -0.63 -16.98
C MET A 64 -2.02 -0.37 -15.63
N LEU A 65 -2.52 -1.39 -14.99
CA LEU A 65 -3.12 -1.34 -13.65
C LEU A 65 -2.25 -2.11 -12.66
N ASP A 66 -2.01 -1.53 -11.50
CA ASP A 66 -1.33 -2.19 -10.39
C ASP A 66 -2.27 -3.10 -9.58
N GLY A 67 -3.57 -2.94 -9.78
CA GLY A 67 -4.61 -3.73 -9.15
C GLY A 67 -4.81 -5.10 -9.80
N VAL A 68 -5.17 -6.09 -9.00
CA VAL A 68 -5.56 -7.44 -9.43
C VAL A 68 -7.00 -7.75 -9.02
N ASP A 69 -7.68 -8.59 -9.79
CA ASP A 69 -9.04 -9.03 -9.45
C ASP A 69 -9.02 -9.94 -8.21
N MET A 70 -9.67 -9.51 -7.12
CA MET A 70 -9.80 -10.24 -5.87
C MET A 70 -11.16 -10.96 -5.71
N THR A 71 -11.92 -11.14 -6.80
CA THR A 71 -13.21 -11.85 -6.79
C THR A 71 -13.10 -13.22 -6.12
N ASP A 72 -12.01 -13.94 -6.37
CA ASP A 72 -11.81 -15.27 -5.82
C ASP A 72 -11.71 -15.26 -4.29
N ILE A 73 -11.03 -14.28 -3.71
CA ILE A 73 -10.99 -14.08 -2.25
C ILE A 73 -12.38 -13.79 -1.69
N LEU A 74 -13.14 -12.92 -2.36
CA LEU A 74 -14.42 -12.42 -1.85
C LEU A 74 -15.55 -13.44 -1.98
N VAL A 75 -15.63 -14.12 -3.13
CA VAL A 75 -16.78 -14.97 -3.48
C VAL A 75 -16.51 -16.45 -3.20
N ASN A 76 -15.30 -16.92 -3.53
CA ASN A 76 -14.96 -18.34 -3.50
C ASN A 76 -14.14 -18.77 -2.28
N ARG A 77 -13.80 -17.84 -1.36
CA ARG A 77 -12.83 -18.07 -0.27
C ARG A 77 -11.49 -18.59 -0.79
N GLY A 78 -11.12 -18.15 -1.98
CA GLY A 78 -9.90 -18.55 -2.68
C GLY A 78 -8.67 -17.79 -2.21
N LYS A 79 -7.60 -17.94 -2.95
CA LYS A 79 -6.30 -17.31 -2.67
C LYS A 79 -6.17 -15.97 -3.38
N SER A 80 -5.33 -15.11 -2.80
CA SER A 80 -4.92 -13.88 -3.46
C SER A 80 -4.12 -14.16 -4.73
N LYS A 81 -4.41 -13.41 -5.78
CA LYS A 81 -3.56 -13.34 -6.98
C LYS A 81 -2.38 -12.40 -6.77
N ARG A 82 -2.38 -11.62 -5.67
CA ARG A 82 -1.31 -10.68 -5.33
C ARG A 82 -0.22 -11.41 -4.56
N GLU A 83 0.93 -11.58 -5.18
CA GLU A 83 2.09 -12.21 -4.55
C GLU A 83 2.95 -11.23 -3.76
N ALA A 84 3.01 -9.97 -4.22
CA ALA A 84 3.81 -8.92 -3.64
C ALA A 84 3.05 -7.60 -3.51
N MET A 85 3.45 -6.78 -2.54
CA MET A 85 2.98 -5.41 -2.37
C MET A 85 4.17 -4.48 -2.13
N MET A 86 4.21 -3.39 -2.89
CA MET A 86 5.26 -2.37 -2.84
C MET A 86 4.78 -1.19 -2.03
N PHE A 87 5.65 -0.66 -1.16
CA PHE A 87 5.33 0.46 -0.28
C PHE A 87 6.30 1.61 -0.52
N TYR A 88 5.73 2.78 -0.71
CA TYR A 88 6.43 4.04 -0.92
C TYR A 88 6.22 4.98 0.26
N PRO A 89 7.12 5.94 0.49
CA PRO A 89 6.86 7.05 1.40
C PRO A 89 5.79 7.97 0.82
N THR A 90 5.35 8.95 1.60
CA THR A 90 4.38 9.98 1.17
C THR A 90 4.90 10.86 0.04
N ASP A 91 6.21 10.93 -0.12
CA ASP A 91 6.94 11.69 -1.15
C ASP A 91 7.89 10.74 -1.92
N PRO A 92 7.37 9.86 -2.78
CA PRO A 92 8.20 8.92 -3.51
C PRO A 92 9.16 9.64 -4.46
N SER A 93 10.36 9.11 -4.61
CA SER A 93 11.36 9.64 -5.53
C SER A 93 12.19 8.53 -6.16
N GLU A 94 12.63 8.75 -7.38
CA GLU A 94 13.52 7.84 -8.09
C GLU A 94 14.81 7.54 -7.31
N LYS A 95 15.32 8.54 -6.59
CA LYS A 95 16.55 8.42 -5.80
C LYS A 95 16.50 7.28 -4.76
N TYR A 96 15.35 7.07 -4.13
CA TYR A 96 15.19 6.09 -3.06
C TYR A 96 14.40 4.85 -3.49
N GLY A 97 13.54 4.96 -4.50
CA GLY A 97 12.70 3.86 -4.95
C GLY A 97 11.73 3.36 -3.86
N LEU A 98 11.64 2.05 -3.73
CA LEU A 98 10.80 1.39 -2.72
C LEU A 98 11.36 1.55 -1.32
N PHE A 99 10.51 1.90 -0.36
CA PHE A 99 10.85 1.89 1.06
C PHE A 99 10.66 0.51 1.67
N ALA A 100 9.60 -0.20 1.29
CA ALA A 100 9.37 -1.55 1.76
C ALA A 100 8.69 -2.41 0.69
N LEU A 101 8.82 -3.72 0.83
CA LEU A 101 8.19 -4.73 -0.02
C LEU A 101 7.67 -5.87 0.85
N ARG A 102 6.43 -6.26 0.65
CA ARG A 102 5.86 -7.49 1.21
C ARG A 102 5.81 -8.56 0.13
N LEU A 103 6.33 -9.75 0.44
CA LEU A 103 6.28 -10.94 -0.40
C LEU A 103 5.70 -12.10 0.41
N GLY A 104 4.45 -12.46 0.13
CA GLY A 104 3.71 -13.40 0.96
C GLY A 104 3.58 -12.90 2.40
N LYS A 105 4.07 -13.69 3.38
CA LYS A 105 4.06 -13.31 4.79
C LYS A 105 5.23 -12.43 5.23
N TYR A 106 6.28 -12.32 4.43
CA TYR A 106 7.47 -11.54 4.77
C TYR A 106 7.38 -10.13 4.26
N LYS A 107 7.78 -9.17 5.09
CA LYS A 107 7.91 -7.76 4.72
C LYS A 107 9.32 -7.29 5.01
N ALA A 108 9.92 -6.66 4.03
CA ALA A 108 11.26 -6.09 4.11
C ALA A 108 11.20 -4.57 4.03
N HIS A 109 11.92 -3.89 4.94
CA HIS A 109 12.15 -2.45 4.87
C HIS A 109 13.57 -2.17 4.41
N PHE A 110 13.70 -1.49 3.27
CA PHE A 110 14.98 -0.97 2.74
C PHE A 110 15.29 0.39 3.33
N TYR A 111 14.21 1.14 3.62
CA TYR A 111 14.26 2.43 4.31
C TYR A 111 13.16 2.52 5.34
N THR A 112 13.45 3.18 6.45
CA THR A 112 12.45 3.55 7.46
C THR A 112 12.54 5.04 7.75
N ARG A 113 11.41 5.67 8.04
CA ARG A 113 11.29 7.05 8.45
C ARG A 113 10.04 7.20 9.30
N GLY A 114 10.09 8.02 10.32
CA GLY A 114 8.90 8.41 11.07
C GLY A 114 8.02 9.41 10.29
N ALA A 115 6.87 9.74 10.84
CA ALA A 115 5.94 10.66 10.22
C ALA A 115 5.19 11.51 11.25
N THR A 116 4.76 12.71 10.83
CA THR A 116 4.01 13.65 11.67
C THR A 116 2.74 13.06 12.26
N HIS A 117 2.03 12.24 11.48
CA HIS A 117 0.78 11.61 11.91
C HIS A 117 0.99 10.36 12.79
N SER A 118 2.23 9.91 12.92
CA SER A 118 2.64 8.74 13.68
C SER A 118 3.27 9.08 15.04
N GLY A 119 3.51 10.35 15.32
CA GLY A 119 4.31 10.83 16.45
C GLY A 119 3.66 10.70 17.83
N THR A 120 2.44 10.16 17.92
CA THR A 120 1.77 9.91 19.22
C THR A 120 1.94 8.48 19.72
N THR A 121 2.61 7.63 18.97
CA THR A 121 3.00 6.31 19.44
C THR A 121 4.23 6.42 20.36
N PRO A 122 4.37 5.55 21.35
CA PRO A 122 5.53 5.59 22.25
C PRO A 122 6.83 5.14 21.56
N ASP A 123 6.73 4.57 20.36
CA ASP A 123 7.88 4.08 19.60
C ASP A 123 8.60 5.26 18.92
N GLN A 124 9.89 5.42 19.22
CA GLN A 124 10.72 6.51 18.69
C GLN A 124 10.90 6.45 17.18
N ASP A 125 10.88 5.24 16.58
CA ASP A 125 10.95 5.06 15.13
C ASP A 125 9.76 5.71 14.38
N CYS A 126 8.67 5.92 15.09
CA CYS A 126 7.44 6.48 14.54
C CYS A 126 7.39 8.00 14.59
N SER A 127 8.21 8.62 15.41
CA SER A 127 8.24 10.07 15.63
C SER A 127 8.59 10.82 14.33
N VAL A 128 8.05 12.04 14.20
CA VAL A 128 8.45 12.97 13.12
C VAL A 128 9.95 13.28 13.14
N PHE A 129 10.61 13.12 14.28
CA PHE A 129 12.06 13.29 14.44
C PHE A 129 12.87 12.06 14.02
N ALA A 130 12.23 10.91 13.77
CA ALA A 130 12.92 9.74 13.26
C ALA A 130 13.30 9.97 11.80
N VAL A 131 14.58 10.24 11.59
CA VAL A 131 15.14 10.55 10.27
C VAL A 131 15.11 9.32 9.36
N LEU A 132 15.24 9.58 8.06
CA LEU A 132 15.38 8.52 7.07
C LEU A 132 16.62 7.67 7.38
N LYS A 133 16.39 6.36 7.52
CA LYS A 133 17.43 5.35 7.77
C LYS A 133 17.39 4.29 6.67
N ALA A 134 18.52 4.08 6.00
CA ALA A 134 18.72 2.97 5.08
C ALA A 134 19.09 1.70 5.84
N HIS A 135 18.65 0.56 5.35
CA HIS A 135 18.95 -0.76 5.89
C HIS A 135 19.56 -1.65 4.80
N ASP A 136 20.78 -2.08 5.01
CA ASP A 136 21.50 -3.04 4.16
C ASP A 136 22.28 -4.03 5.04
N PRO A 137 21.85 -5.31 5.12
CA PRO A 137 20.64 -5.86 4.50
C PRO A 137 19.35 -5.24 5.05
N PRO A 138 18.20 -5.34 4.33
CA PRO A 138 16.94 -4.80 4.79
C PRO A 138 16.45 -5.47 6.08
N LEU A 139 15.65 -4.75 6.87
CA LEU A 139 14.94 -5.35 8.00
C LEU A 139 13.84 -6.27 7.45
N ILE A 140 13.81 -7.53 7.85
CA ILE A 140 12.77 -8.48 7.42
C ILE A 140 11.91 -8.88 8.62
N PHE A 141 10.60 -8.86 8.44
CA PHE A 141 9.60 -9.27 9.43
C PHE A 141 8.74 -10.40 8.87
N ASP A 142 8.34 -11.34 9.73
CA ASP A 142 7.29 -12.32 9.45
C ASP A 142 5.96 -11.77 9.97
N LEU A 143 5.11 -11.25 9.12
CA LEU A 143 3.85 -10.60 9.52
C LEU A 143 2.79 -11.57 10.06
N GLU A 144 2.95 -12.87 9.88
CA GLU A 144 2.07 -13.87 10.52
C GLU A 144 2.45 -14.08 11.99
N ALA A 145 3.76 -14.08 12.28
CA ALA A 145 4.26 -14.25 13.64
C ALA A 145 4.38 -12.92 14.40
N ASP A 146 4.71 -11.84 13.70
CA ASP A 146 4.91 -10.49 14.22
C ASP A 146 4.23 -9.43 13.33
N PRO A 147 2.90 -9.34 13.36
CA PRO A 147 2.17 -8.33 12.60
C PRO A 147 2.47 -6.90 13.05
N SER A 148 3.08 -6.75 14.21
CA SER A 148 3.45 -5.47 14.81
C SER A 148 4.83 -4.98 14.41
N GLU A 149 5.61 -5.77 13.66
CA GLU A 149 6.95 -5.43 13.16
C GLU A 149 7.91 -4.96 14.28
N HIS A 150 7.89 -5.65 15.44
CA HIS A 150 8.77 -5.34 16.57
C HIS A 150 10.08 -6.10 16.53
N TYR A 151 10.10 -7.30 15.90
CA TYR A 151 11.19 -8.25 15.96
C TYR A 151 11.72 -8.59 14.57
N PRO A 152 12.68 -7.80 14.04
CA PRO A 152 13.28 -8.13 12.75
C PRO A 152 13.99 -9.49 12.82
N LEU A 153 13.81 -10.28 11.77
CA LEU A 153 14.37 -11.63 11.70
C LEU A 153 15.90 -11.57 11.60
N PRO A 154 16.62 -12.39 12.38
CA PRO A 154 18.08 -12.46 12.34
C PRO A 154 18.53 -13.21 11.08
N LEU A 155 19.09 -12.49 10.11
CA LEU A 155 19.53 -13.09 8.83
C LEU A 155 20.82 -13.90 8.96
N MET A 156 21.67 -13.56 9.94
CA MET A 156 22.96 -14.21 10.12
C MET A 156 22.78 -15.68 10.59
N GLY A 157 23.43 -16.60 9.90
CA GLY A 157 23.38 -18.02 10.25
C GLY A 157 22.05 -18.73 9.94
N ARG A 158 21.17 -18.12 9.14
CA ARG A 158 19.85 -18.65 8.78
C ARG A 158 19.72 -18.80 7.25
N PRO A 159 20.13 -19.96 6.68
CA PRO A 159 20.04 -20.18 5.23
C PRO A 159 18.62 -20.08 4.68
N ASP A 160 17.60 -20.44 5.46
CA ASP A 160 16.21 -20.32 5.13
C ASP A 160 15.80 -18.85 4.94
N LEU A 161 16.28 -17.93 5.77
CA LEU A 161 16.04 -16.50 5.66
C LEU A 161 16.87 -15.85 4.56
N GLN A 162 18.04 -16.39 4.23
CA GLN A 162 18.83 -15.94 3.07
C GLN A 162 18.05 -16.18 1.76
N ALA A 163 17.41 -17.34 1.61
CA ALA A 163 16.57 -17.62 0.46
C ALA A 163 15.36 -16.66 0.37
N VAL A 164 14.79 -16.26 1.52
CA VAL A 164 13.73 -15.24 1.57
C VAL A 164 14.28 -13.89 1.12
N LEU A 165 15.45 -13.47 1.65
CA LEU A 165 16.10 -12.22 1.25
C LEU A 165 16.36 -12.17 -0.25
N GLU A 166 16.91 -13.23 -0.83
CA GLU A 166 17.18 -13.32 -2.27
C GLU A 166 15.90 -13.13 -3.12
N ARG A 167 14.80 -13.78 -2.73
CA ARG A 167 13.52 -13.63 -3.40
C ARG A 167 12.98 -12.20 -3.31
N ILE A 168 13.09 -11.57 -2.14
CA ILE A 168 12.68 -10.18 -1.91
C ILE A 168 13.52 -9.23 -2.76
N MET A 169 14.84 -9.39 -2.76
CA MET A 169 15.75 -8.55 -3.56
C MET A 169 15.49 -8.71 -5.05
N LYS A 170 15.25 -9.94 -5.51
CA LYS A 170 14.86 -10.20 -6.90
C LYS A 170 13.56 -9.50 -7.27
N ALA A 171 12.53 -9.60 -6.42
CA ALA A 171 11.24 -8.93 -6.65
C ALA A 171 11.40 -7.40 -6.70
N LYS A 172 12.21 -6.83 -5.79
CA LYS A 172 12.53 -5.39 -5.77
C LYS A 172 13.16 -4.96 -7.08
N VAL A 173 14.24 -5.62 -7.51
CA VAL A 173 14.97 -5.27 -8.74
C VAL A 173 14.08 -5.39 -9.97
N GLN A 174 13.30 -6.46 -10.08
CA GLN A 174 12.37 -6.66 -11.21
C GLN A 174 11.31 -5.55 -11.26
N PHE A 175 10.74 -5.19 -10.13
CA PHE A 175 9.73 -4.15 -10.06
C PHE A 175 10.32 -2.77 -10.40
N GLU A 176 11.43 -2.38 -9.79
CA GLU A 176 12.09 -1.08 -10.04
C GLU A 176 12.54 -0.93 -11.49
N ALA A 177 12.98 -2.02 -12.12
CA ALA A 177 13.35 -2.01 -13.55
C ALA A 177 12.15 -1.81 -14.49
N SER A 178 10.94 -2.19 -14.05
CA SER A 178 9.71 -2.04 -14.83
C SER A 178 8.95 -0.74 -14.56
N MET A 179 9.37 0.03 -13.55
CA MET A 179 8.64 1.20 -13.08
C MET A 179 9.04 2.47 -13.83
N PRO A 180 8.14 3.09 -14.61
CA PRO A 180 8.38 4.42 -15.16
C PRO A 180 8.06 5.48 -14.11
N PHE A 181 9.01 6.31 -13.75
CA PHE A 181 8.73 7.54 -13.01
C PHE A 181 8.19 8.59 -13.98
N GLY A 182 6.91 8.91 -13.82
CA GLY A 182 6.27 9.97 -14.56
C GLY A 182 6.39 11.34 -13.88
N GLU A 183 6.02 12.39 -14.59
CA GLU A 183 5.91 13.73 -14.01
C GLU A 183 4.73 13.77 -13.02
N SER A 184 4.97 14.30 -11.81
CA SER A 184 3.92 14.48 -10.81
C SER A 184 2.85 15.45 -11.32
N GLN A 185 1.59 15.00 -11.41
CA GLN A 185 0.48 15.85 -11.81
C GLN A 185 0.03 16.81 -10.68
N ILE A 186 0.32 16.47 -9.43
CA ILE A 186 -0.01 17.33 -8.28
C ILE A 186 0.74 18.66 -8.36
N SER A 187 1.96 18.67 -8.88
CA SER A 187 2.77 19.89 -9.04
C SER A 187 2.31 20.80 -10.17
N LYS A 188 1.39 20.34 -11.03
CA LYS A 188 0.86 21.14 -12.16
C LYS A 188 -0.20 22.17 -11.73
N GLY A 189 -0.60 22.19 -10.47
CA GLY A 189 -1.63 23.08 -9.96
C GLY A 189 -3.05 22.60 -10.23
N SER A 190 -4.00 23.54 -10.29
CA SER A 190 -5.42 23.26 -10.58
C SER A 190 -5.77 23.69 -12.00
N ASP A 191 -6.59 22.88 -12.67
CA ASP A 191 -7.21 23.25 -13.94
C ASP A 191 -8.73 23.35 -13.72
N THR A 192 -9.27 24.56 -13.84
CA THR A 192 -10.70 24.83 -13.65
C THR A 192 -11.59 24.08 -14.64
N ASN A 193 -11.05 23.64 -15.79
CA ASN A 193 -11.80 22.82 -16.74
C ASN A 193 -12.01 21.39 -16.27
N LEU A 194 -11.19 20.92 -15.31
CA LEU A 194 -11.28 19.59 -14.72
C LEU A 194 -12.11 19.58 -13.42
N GLU A 195 -12.54 20.75 -12.95
CA GLU A 195 -13.39 20.81 -11.76
C GLU A 195 -14.76 20.20 -12.03
N PRO A 196 -15.31 19.39 -11.08
CA PRO A 196 -16.66 18.85 -11.21
C PRO A 196 -17.68 19.96 -11.40
N CYS A 197 -18.56 19.82 -12.39
CA CYS A 197 -19.56 20.80 -12.70
C CYS A 197 -20.88 20.14 -13.08
N CYS A 198 -21.98 20.47 -12.37
CA CYS A 198 -23.31 19.93 -12.64
C CYS A 198 -23.86 20.35 -13.99
N ASN A 199 -23.45 21.52 -14.50
CA ASN A 199 -23.72 21.93 -15.85
C ASN A 199 -22.42 22.03 -16.66
N PRO A 200 -22.03 20.99 -17.41
CA PRO A 200 -20.78 20.99 -18.13
C PRO A 200 -20.65 22.07 -19.23
N GLN A 201 -21.77 22.66 -19.64
CA GLN A 201 -21.80 23.71 -20.66
C GLN A 201 -21.81 25.11 -20.07
N CYS A 202 -21.82 25.26 -18.75
CA CYS A 202 -21.83 26.58 -18.13
C CYS A 202 -20.51 27.34 -18.33
N SER A 203 -20.60 28.66 -18.39
CA SER A 203 -19.48 29.58 -18.55
C SER A 203 -19.73 30.87 -17.79
N PRO A 204 -18.74 31.43 -17.09
CA PRO A 204 -17.39 30.93 -16.88
C PRO A 204 -17.35 29.90 -15.75
N LYS A 205 -16.56 28.84 -15.91
CA LYS A 205 -16.22 27.90 -14.82
C LYS A 205 -15.15 28.54 -13.91
N PRO A 206 -15.10 28.20 -12.60
CA PRO A 206 -16.06 27.35 -11.87
C PRO A 206 -17.28 28.08 -11.33
N SER A 207 -17.39 29.39 -11.49
CA SER A 207 -18.42 30.23 -10.84
C SER A 207 -19.85 29.86 -11.21
N CYS A 208 -20.07 29.23 -12.35
CA CYS A 208 -21.39 28.75 -12.79
C CYS A 208 -21.64 27.26 -12.43
N CYS A 209 -20.69 26.57 -11.80
CA CYS A 209 -20.79 25.15 -11.44
C CYS A 209 -21.57 24.96 -10.14
N THR A 210 -22.82 25.31 -10.11
CA THR A 210 -23.72 25.08 -8.98
C THR A 210 -24.44 23.74 -9.14
N CYS A 211 -24.50 22.96 -8.08
CA CYS A 211 -25.32 21.76 -7.94
C CYS A 211 -26.55 22.02 -7.00
#